data_08ad709efe0300cc7d5d3a94d6e02e27
#
_entry.id   08ad709efe0300cc7d5d3a94d6e02e27
#
_cell.length_a   1.000
_cell.length_b   1.000
_cell.length_c   1.000
_cell.angle_alpha   90.00
_cell.angle_beta   90.00
_cell.angle_gamma   90.00
#
_symmetry.space_group_name_H-M   'P 1'
#
loop_
_entity.id
_entity.type
_entity.pdbx_description
1 polymer ?
#
loop_
_entity_poly.entity_id
_entity_poly.type
_entity_poly.pdbx_seq_one_letter_code
_entity_poly.pdbx_strand_id
1 'polypeptide(L)'
;MSISRQNLTVIIVSFMSENVIHDCIGSIPKDIQILIVDNSNNKSFKNEIEKKYNNVRCILSENNIGMGAGNNYGLNEIDTDYGFILNPDVVLRDNTIDEIIIASKKVDSFSIIAPIMEEENYPNFKLSEKKDLKDLNYEPFKVDSVDGFAMLLNLSRLNKLENFSSKKYFDENIFLYLENDDLCKRVNESGENIYVVPKSKIKHLGAKAVDEKYKYEIELSRNWHWVWSKFYFNKKHSGYLDAFIKVCPIFFSASFKMLLYFFINDKKKKIYFYRILGFLNAALGKKSFYRPKIND
;
A
#
# COMPACT_ATOMS: atom_id res chain seq x y z
N MET A 1 1.09 16.96 -18.61
CA MET A 1 1.88 18.00 -17.90
C MET A 1 3.07 17.33 -17.21
N SER A 2 4.17 18.07 -16.97
CA SER A 2 5.29 17.56 -16.17
C SER A 2 4.95 17.64 -14.69
N ILE A 3 5.50 16.73 -13.86
CA ILE A 3 5.34 16.79 -12.42
C ILE A 3 5.98 18.07 -11.88
N SER A 4 5.28 18.69 -10.94
CA SER A 4 5.77 19.78 -10.10
C SER A 4 5.17 19.64 -8.70
N ARG A 5 5.71 20.35 -7.71
CA ARG A 5 5.17 20.31 -6.35
C ARG A 5 3.75 20.86 -6.26
N GLN A 6 3.35 21.76 -7.20
CA GLN A 6 2.02 22.40 -7.24
C GLN A 6 0.93 21.49 -7.81
N ASN A 7 1.26 20.52 -8.67
CA ASN A 7 0.29 19.59 -9.25
C ASN A 7 0.40 18.17 -8.66
N LEU A 8 0.98 18.07 -7.46
CA LEU A 8 1.18 16.86 -6.67
C LEU A 8 0.50 17.00 -5.32
N THR A 9 -0.28 15.98 -4.91
CA THR A 9 -0.80 15.84 -3.55
C THR A 9 -0.33 14.52 -2.96
N VAL A 10 0.13 14.55 -1.70
CA VAL A 10 0.47 13.33 -0.96
C VAL A 10 -0.81 12.79 -0.30
N ILE A 11 -1.06 11.49 -0.47
CA ILE A 11 -2.19 10.77 0.12
C ILE A 11 -1.67 9.82 1.19
N ILE A 12 -2.19 9.94 2.41
CA ILE A 12 -1.82 9.05 3.53
C ILE A 12 -3.09 8.40 4.07
N VAL A 13 -3.16 7.08 4.01
CA VAL A 13 -4.21 6.32 4.70
C VAL A 13 -3.72 5.98 6.09
N SER A 14 -4.38 6.50 7.12
CA SER A 14 -4.04 6.24 8.52
C SER A 14 -5.06 5.31 9.18
N PHE A 15 -4.58 4.52 10.14
CA PHE A 15 -5.42 3.74 11.04
C PHE A 15 -4.68 3.60 12.37
N MET A 16 -5.06 4.39 13.37
CA MET A 16 -4.38 4.44 14.68
C MET A 16 -2.87 4.66 14.57
N SER A 17 -2.47 5.63 13.73
CA SER A 17 -1.06 5.86 13.37
C SER A 17 -0.47 7.13 14.01
N GLU A 18 -1.09 7.64 15.08
CA GLU A 18 -0.72 8.89 15.76
C GLU A 18 0.76 8.93 16.16
N ASN A 19 1.31 7.77 16.54
CA ASN A 19 2.70 7.68 17.03
C ASN A 19 3.78 7.89 15.95
N VAL A 20 3.45 7.73 14.68
CA VAL A 20 4.46 7.75 13.58
C VAL A 20 4.17 8.78 12.50
N ILE A 21 2.92 9.19 12.36
CA ILE A 21 2.48 10.04 11.24
C ILE A 21 3.13 11.43 11.26
N HIS A 22 3.52 11.93 12.41
CA HIS A 22 4.18 13.22 12.54
C HIS A 22 5.55 13.27 11.86
N ASP A 23 6.33 12.19 11.95
CA ASP A 23 7.63 12.07 11.28
C ASP A 23 7.42 11.99 9.76
N CYS A 24 6.40 11.26 9.32
CA CYS A 24 6.01 11.19 7.92
C CYS A 24 5.67 12.59 7.37
N ILE A 25 4.71 13.30 7.99
CA ILE A 25 4.30 14.64 7.56
C ILE A 25 5.47 15.62 7.61
N GLY A 26 6.27 15.57 8.68
CA GLY A 26 7.44 16.44 8.87
C GLY A 26 8.52 16.28 7.81
N SER A 27 8.56 15.12 7.13
CA SER A 27 9.50 14.83 6.05
C SER A 27 9.03 15.30 4.67
N ILE A 28 7.76 15.69 4.54
CA ILE A 28 7.19 16.18 3.28
C ILE A 28 7.41 17.70 3.18
N PRO A 29 7.86 18.23 2.02
CA PRO A 29 8.01 19.67 1.82
C PRO A 29 6.70 20.43 2.10
N LYS A 30 6.79 21.56 2.82
CA LYS A 30 5.63 22.33 3.29
C LYS A 30 4.78 22.96 2.19
N ASP A 31 5.32 23.08 1.00
CA ASP A 31 4.65 23.59 -0.20
C ASP A 31 3.84 22.52 -0.94
N ILE A 32 3.84 21.27 -0.47
CA ILE A 32 3.05 20.16 -1.00
C ILE A 32 1.83 19.93 -0.12
N GLN A 33 0.66 19.80 -0.74
CA GLN A 33 -0.58 19.48 -0.05
C GLN A 33 -0.60 18.00 0.40
N ILE A 34 -1.13 17.75 1.56
CA ILE A 34 -1.26 16.40 2.14
C ILE A 34 -2.73 16.16 2.45
N LEU A 35 -3.27 15.05 1.94
CA LEU A 35 -4.58 14.56 2.30
C LEU A 35 -4.45 13.27 3.09
N ILE A 36 -4.96 13.30 4.32
CA ILE A 36 -5.03 12.11 5.18
C ILE A 36 -6.44 11.53 5.11
N VAL A 37 -6.54 10.23 4.88
CA VAL A 37 -7.78 9.46 5.04
C VAL A 37 -7.66 8.66 6.32
N ASP A 38 -8.37 9.06 7.36
CA ASP A 38 -8.33 8.36 8.63
C ASP A 38 -9.41 7.29 8.73
N ASN A 39 -8.97 6.04 8.72
CA ASN A 39 -9.79 4.85 8.82
C ASN A 39 -10.21 4.49 10.26
N SER A 40 -9.76 5.25 11.26
CA SER A 40 -10.16 5.08 12.66
C SER A 40 -11.33 5.98 13.05
N ASN A 41 -11.77 6.89 12.17
CA ASN A 41 -12.82 7.88 12.40
C ASN A 41 -12.55 8.76 13.63
N ASN A 42 -11.28 9.10 13.87
CA ASN A 42 -10.86 9.84 15.07
C ASN A 42 -10.95 11.35 14.87
N LYS A 43 -12.04 11.98 15.35
CA LYS A 43 -12.24 13.44 15.26
C LYS A 43 -11.19 14.24 16.03
N SER A 44 -10.68 13.71 17.14
CA SER A 44 -9.64 14.38 17.94
C SER A 44 -8.34 14.46 17.16
N PHE A 45 -7.92 13.34 16.57
CA PHE A 45 -6.76 13.26 15.68
C PHE A 45 -6.89 14.23 14.50
N LYS A 46 -8.04 14.23 13.80
CA LYS A 46 -8.29 15.17 12.70
C LYS A 46 -8.05 16.62 13.13
N ASN A 47 -8.67 17.04 14.24
CA ASN A 47 -8.57 18.43 14.73
C ASN A 47 -7.14 18.80 15.13
N GLU A 48 -6.41 17.86 15.73
CA GLU A 48 -5.01 18.06 16.12
C GLU A 48 -4.11 18.24 14.88
N ILE A 49 -4.22 17.34 13.92
CA ILE A 49 -3.33 17.31 12.75
C ILE A 49 -3.55 18.54 11.86
N GLU A 50 -4.81 18.92 11.60
CA GLU A 50 -5.15 20.09 10.79
C GLU A 50 -4.77 21.41 11.49
N LYS A 51 -4.82 21.47 12.82
CA LYS A 51 -4.35 22.63 13.59
C LYS A 51 -2.82 22.76 13.57
N LYS A 52 -2.10 21.63 13.57
CA LYS A 52 -0.63 21.60 13.64
C LYS A 52 0.04 21.86 12.30
N TYR A 53 -0.58 21.45 11.18
CA TYR A 53 0.02 21.51 9.86
C TYR A 53 -0.91 22.21 8.85
N ASN A 54 -0.50 23.38 8.36
CA ASN A 54 -1.31 24.23 7.47
C ASN A 54 -1.54 23.63 6.07
N ASN A 55 -0.71 22.68 5.64
CA ASN A 55 -0.80 22.01 4.36
C ASN A 55 -1.44 20.62 4.44
N VAL A 56 -2.09 20.29 5.56
CA VAL A 56 -2.76 19.01 5.80
C VAL A 56 -4.27 19.20 5.87
N ARG A 57 -5.00 18.40 5.10
CA ARG A 57 -6.44 18.16 5.22
C ARG A 57 -6.66 16.71 5.64
N CYS A 58 -7.53 16.45 6.61
CA CYS A 58 -7.88 15.11 7.05
C CYS A 58 -9.37 14.84 6.80
N ILE A 59 -9.68 13.73 6.15
CA ILE A 59 -11.04 13.22 5.98
C ILE A 59 -11.22 11.95 6.79
N LEU A 60 -12.37 11.79 7.40
CA LEU A 60 -12.70 10.64 8.22
C LEU A 60 -13.52 9.66 7.39
N SER A 61 -13.13 8.39 7.35
CA SER A 61 -14.01 7.34 6.84
C SER A 61 -14.95 6.86 7.95
N GLU A 62 -16.19 6.53 7.61
CA GLU A 62 -17.16 6.04 8.60
C GLU A 62 -16.70 4.77 9.31
N ASN A 63 -15.94 3.94 8.60
CA ASN A 63 -15.42 2.65 9.05
C ASN A 63 -14.02 2.43 8.50
N ASN A 64 -13.29 1.45 9.04
CA ASN A 64 -12.05 0.99 8.43
C ASN A 64 -12.34 0.28 7.11
N ILE A 65 -12.16 1.00 6.00
CA ILE A 65 -12.39 0.53 4.63
C ILE A 65 -11.19 -0.18 4.00
N GLY A 66 -10.03 -0.19 4.68
CA GLY A 66 -8.79 -0.80 4.21
C GLY A 66 -7.89 0.15 3.41
N MET A 67 -6.74 -0.36 2.96
CA MET A 67 -5.73 0.47 2.30
C MET A 67 -6.15 0.89 0.90
N GLY A 68 -6.56 -0.07 0.05
CA GLY A 68 -6.92 0.21 -1.34
C GLY A 68 -8.10 1.17 -1.46
N ALA A 69 -9.19 0.92 -0.71
CA ALA A 69 -10.36 1.80 -0.69
C ALA A 69 -10.05 3.17 -0.08
N GLY A 70 -9.23 3.22 0.98
CA GLY A 70 -8.77 4.48 1.58
C GLY A 70 -7.95 5.32 0.59
N ASN A 71 -7.04 4.69 -0.14
CA ASN A 71 -6.27 5.37 -1.20
C ASN A 71 -7.18 5.87 -2.32
N ASN A 72 -8.15 5.06 -2.79
CA ASN A 72 -9.13 5.52 -3.78
C ASN A 72 -9.93 6.72 -3.26
N TYR A 73 -10.37 6.67 -2.00
CA TYR A 73 -11.10 7.78 -1.40
C TYR A 73 -10.26 9.07 -1.43
N GLY A 74 -9.00 9.00 -0.97
CA GLY A 74 -8.10 10.16 -1.02
C GLY A 74 -7.82 10.65 -2.44
N LEU A 75 -7.55 9.75 -3.38
CA LEU A 75 -7.28 10.09 -4.78
C LEU A 75 -8.46 10.73 -5.51
N ASN A 76 -9.70 10.42 -5.10
CA ASN A 76 -10.90 11.03 -5.67
C ASN A 76 -11.23 12.42 -5.06
N GLU A 77 -10.60 12.79 -3.95
CA GLU A 77 -10.79 14.05 -3.23
C GLU A 77 -9.75 15.11 -3.58
N ILE A 78 -8.88 14.84 -4.54
CA ILE A 78 -7.85 15.77 -5.00
C ILE A 78 -8.05 16.16 -6.47
N ASP A 79 -7.66 17.40 -6.81
CA ASP A 79 -7.76 17.95 -8.17
C ASP A 79 -6.39 17.97 -8.89
N THR A 80 -5.32 17.50 -8.22
CA THR A 80 -3.98 17.47 -8.80
C THR A 80 -3.81 16.30 -9.78
N ASP A 81 -2.95 16.50 -10.80
CA ASP A 81 -2.66 15.47 -11.82
C ASP A 81 -1.94 14.25 -11.27
N TYR A 82 -1.28 14.41 -10.12
CA TYR A 82 -0.45 13.38 -9.48
C TYR A 82 -0.84 13.17 -8.03
N GLY A 83 -1.04 11.91 -7.64
CA GLY A 83 -1.24 11.50 -6.25
C GLY A 83 -0.05 10.68 -5.77
N PHE A 84 0.64 11.12 -4.72
CA PHE A 84 1.73 10.34 -4.11
C PHE A 84 1.21 9.59 -2.89
N ILE A 85 0.93 8.30 -3.07
CA ILE A 85 0.57 7.40 -1.98
C ILE A 85 1.77 7.23 -1.06
N LEU A 86 1.56 7.44 0.23
CA LEU A 86 2.59 7.31 1.25
C LEU A 86 2.00 6.67 2.51
N ASN A 87 2.65 5.63 3.05
CA ASN A 87 2.24 5.08 4.33
C ASN A 87 2.63 6.00 5.49
N PRO A 88 1.87 6.01 6.60
CA PRO A 88 2.13 6.91 7.74
C PRO A 88 3.46 6.63 8.46
N ASP A 89 4.10 5.49 8.22
CA ASP A 89 5.39 5.08 8.79
C ASP A 89 6.56 5.17 7.78
N VAL A 90 6.39 5.95 6.71
CA VAL A 90 7.45 6.27 5.74
C VAL A 90 7.97 7.69 5.98
N VAL A 91 9.30 7.83 5.96
CA VAL A 91 9.99 9.11 6.09
C VAL A 91 10.76 9.38 4.79
N LEU A 92 10.47 10.51 4.15
CA LEU A 92 11.17 10.96 2.94
C LEU A 92 12.53 11.53 3.31
N ARG A 93 13.49 11.50 2.38
CA ARG A 93 14.70 12.30 2.44
C ARG A 93 14.47 13.67 1.79
N ASP A 94 15.29 14.65 2.09
CA ASP A 94 15.12 16.04 1.68
C ASP A 94 14.94 16.21 0.16
N ASN A 95 15.59 15.34 -0.63
CA ASN A 95 15.54 15.35 -2.08
C ASN A 95 14.62 14.31 -2.72
N THR A 96 13.87 13.50 -1.93
CA THR A 96 13.08 12.38 -2.45
C THR A 96 12.13 12.81 -3.56
N ILE A 97 11.34 13.85 -3.33
CA ILE A 97 10.34 14.33 -4.30
C ILE A 97 11.01 15.01 -5.50
N ASP A 98 12.05 15.81 -5.27
CA ASP A 98 12.78 16.48 -6.34
C ASP A 98 13.44 15.49 -7.30
N GLU A 99 14.01 14.40 -6.78
CA GLU A 99 14.57 13.33 -7.60
C GLU A 99 13.48 12.62 -8.43
N ILE A 100 12.26 12.43 -7.91
CA ILE A 100 11.13 11.92 -8.69
C ILE A 100 10.76 12.91 -9.82
N ILE A 101 10.69 14.21 -9.52
CA ILE A 101 10.39 15.25 -10.50
C ILE A 101 11.46 15.29 -11.60
N ILE A 102 12.74 15.21 -11.25
CA ILE A 102 13.85 15.17 -12.20
C ILE A 102 13.78 13.91 -13.06
N ALA A 103 13.56 12.75 -12.43
CA ALA A 103 13.47 11.46 -13.11
C ALA A 103 12.30 11.39 -14.08
N SER A 104 11.15 11.97 -13.72
CA SER A 104 9.97 12.00 -14.57
C SER A 104 10.18 12.69 -15.92
N LYS A 105 11.15 13.61 -16.01
CA LYS A 105 11.52 14.31 -17.25
C LYS A 105 12.47 13.49 -18.13
N LYS A 106 13.08 12.44 -17.60
CA LYS A 106 14.03 11.56 -18.30
C LYS A 106 13.38 10.33 -18.88
N VAL A 107 12.18 9.98 -18.44
CA VAL A 107 11.43 8.81 -18.93
C VAL A 107 10.38 9.24 -19.94
N ASP A 108 10.13 8.41 -20.95
CA ASP A 108 9.20 8.75 -22.04
C ASP A 108 7.77 8.94 -21.52
N SER A 109 7.29 8.01 -20.72
CA SER A 109 5.97 8.05 -20.11
C SER A 109 5.89 7.06 -18.96
N PHE A 110 5.07 7.39 -17.96
CA PHE A 110 4.82 6.51 -16.82
C PHE A 110 3.40 6.66 -16.29
N SER A 111 2.86 5.60 -15.74
CA SER A 111 1.65 5.60 -14.94
C SER A 111 1.96 5.53 -13.44
N ILE A 112 3.07 4.88 -13.07
CA ILE A 112 3.56 4.82 -11.70
C ILE A 112 5.07 5.11 -11.70
N ILE A 113 5.51 5.91 -10.72
CA ILE A 113 6.93 6.13 -10.42
C ILE A 113 7.13 6.08 -8.90
N ALA A 114 8.18 5.41 -8.44
CA ALA A 114 8.38 5.21 -7.00
C ALA A 114 9.83 5.46 -6.57
N PRO A 115 10.05 5.93 -5.34
CA PRO A 115 11.36 5.95 -4.71
C PRO A 115 11.80 4.53 -4.35
N ILE A 116 13.07 4.36 -3.95
CA ILE A 116 13.56 3.11 -3.40
C ILE A 116 13.86 3.24 -1.91
N MET A 117 13.77 2.11 -1.18
CA MET A 117 14.22 2.04 0.20
C MET A 117 15.73 2.22 0.31
N GLU A 118 16.19 2.85 1.40
CA GLU A 118 17.62 2.97 1.70
C GLU A 118 18.28 1.63 2.03
N GLU A 119 17.50 0.70 2.58
CA GLU A 119 17.98 -0.63 2.94
C GLU A 119 18.15 -1.50 1.70
N GLU A 120 19.37 -1.71 1.26
CA GLU A 120 19.73 -2.46 0.05
C GLU A 120 19.27 -3.93 0.08
N ASN A 121 19.09 -4.52 1.25
CA ASN A 121 18.71 -5.91 1.42
C ASN A 121 17.22 -6.19 1.18
N TYR A 122 16.40 -5.16 1.01
CA TYR A 122 14.97 -5.30 0.78
C TYR A 122 14.51 -4.37 -0.36
N PRO A 123 14.64 -4.79 -1.62
CA PRO A 123 14.13 -4.00 -2.73
C PRO A 123 12.60 -3.91 -2.64
N ASN A 124 12.08 -2.68 -2.65
CA ASN A 124 10.63 -2.41 -2.65
C ASN A 124 10.00 -2.44 -4.05
N PHE A 125 10.57 -3.25 -4.94
CA PHE A 125 10.10 -3.46 -6.31
C PHE A 125 10.40 -4.89 -6.78
N LYS A 126 9.74 -5.32 -7.85
CA LYS A 126 9.95 -6.62 -8.50
C LYS A 126 10.33 -6.42 -9.95
N LEU A 127 11.27 -7.25 -10.40
CA LEU A 127 11.74 -7.34 -11.79
C LEU A 127 11.54 -8.77 -12.30
N SER A 128 10.95 -8.95 -13.48
CA SER A 128 10.85 -10.25 -14.16
C SER A 128 12.22 -10.74 -14.61
N GLU A 129 13.08 -9.81 -15.07
CA GLU A 129 14.46 -10.10 -15.47
C GLU A 129 15.40 -9.72 -14.32
N LYS A 130 16.29 -10.66 -13.94
CA LYS A 130 17.36 -10.38 -12.98
C LYS A 130 18.34 -9.40 -13.61
N LYS A 131 18.23 -8.12 -13.24
CA LYS A 131 19.25 -7.11 -13.53
C LYS A 131 20.08 -6.88 -12.28
N ASP A 132 21.40 -6.78 -12.42
CA ASP A 132 22.23 -6.33 -11.30
C ASP A 132 21.95 -4.85 -11.07
N LEU A 133 21.51 -4.50 -9.87
CA LEU A 133 21.20 -3.11 -9.51
C LEU A 133 22.42 -2.19 -9.61
N LYS A 134 23.64 -2.75 -9.54
CA LYS A 134 24.91 -2.02 -9.73
C LYS A 134 25.09 -1.52 -11.14
N ASP A 135 24.50 -2.19 -12.14
CA ASP A 135 24.61 -1.83 -13.56
C ASP A 135 23.64 -0.69 -13.97
N LEU A 136 22.73 -0.29 -13.08
CA LEU A 136 21.66 0.68 -13.38
C LEU A 136 22.08 2.15 -13.25
N ASN A 137 23.35 2.45 -12.97
CA ASN A 137 23.97 3.80 -12.96
C ASN A 137 23.11 4.91 -12.29
N TYR A 138 22.29 4.55 -11.27
CA TYR A 138 21.36 5.45 -10.60
C TYR A 138 20.32 6.17 -11.50
N GLU A 139 20.16 5.75 -12.76
CA GLU A 139 19.10 6.27 -13.64
C GLU A 139 17.78 5.55 -13.37
N PRO A 140 16.61 6.19 -13.66
CA PRO A 140 15.31 5.56 -13.53
C PRO A 140 15.21 4.31 -14.43
N PHE A 141 14.61 3.24 -13.91
CA PHE A 141 14.45 1.99 -14.67
C PHE A 141 13.05 1.39 -14.49
N LYS A 142 12.59 0.65 -15.51
CA LYS A 142 11.29 -0.03 -15.52
C LYS A 142 11.30 -1.23 -14.58
N VAL A 143 10.16 -1.44 -13.92
CA VAL A 143 9.91 -2.57 -13.02
C VAL A 143 8.51 -3.15 -13.26
N ASP A 144 8.26 -4.37 -12.76
CA ASP A 144 6.93 -5.00 -12.89
C ASP A 144 5.97 -4.55 -11.80
N SER A 145 6.47 -4.32 -10.61
CA SER A 145 5.67 -3.79 -9.50
C SER A 145 6.52 -3.06 -8.48
N VAL A 146 5.86 -2.22 -7.69
CA VAL A 146 6.42 -1.51 -6.54
C VAL A 146 5.57 -1.76 -5.31
N ASP A 147 6.17 -1.67 -4.13
CA ASP A 147 5.44 -1.80 -2.88
C ASP A 147 4.55 -0.58 -2.64
N GLY A 148 3.35 -0.82 -2.07
CA GLY A 148 2.30 0.19 -1.92
C GLY A 148 2.54 1.26 -0.85
N PHE A 149 3.66 1.22 -0.13
CA PHE A 149 3.92 2.19 0.93
C PHE A 149 4.51 3.52 0.43
N ALA A 150 5.01 3.58 -0.81
CA ALA A 150 5.46 4.82 -1.44
C ALA A 150 5.39 4.69 -2.96
N MET A 151 4.36 5.25 -3.60
CA MET A 151 4.18 5.23 -5.06
C MET A 151 3.46 6.49 -5.55
N LEU A 152 3.99 7.13 -6.57
CA LEU A 152 3.36 8.26 -7.23
C LEU A 152 2.60 7.78 -8.45
N LEU A 153 1.31 8.11 -8.49
CA LEU A 153 0.39 7.79 -9.59
C LEU A 153 0.20 9.00 -10.51
N ASN A 154 0.30 8.79 -11.81
CA ASN A 154 -0.08 9.76 -12.83
C ASN A 154 -1.58 9.61 -13.15
N LEU A 155 -2.41 10.37 -12.43
CA LEU A 155 -3.87 10.28 -12.52
C LEU A 155 -4.37 10.72 -13.89
N SER A 156 -3.79 11.77 -14.47
CA SER A 156 -4.13 12.26 -15.81
C SER A 156 -3.91 11.21 -16.90
N ARG A 157 -2.97 10.28 -16.68
CA ARG A 157 -2.70 9.16 -17.59
C ARG A 157 -3.60 7.97 -17.29
N LEU A 158 -3.67 7.56 -16.03
CA LEU A 158 -4.48 6.42 -15.60
C LEU A 158 -5.96 6.60 -15.97
N ASN A 159 -6.52 7.80 -15.80
CA ASN A 159 -7.92 8.10 -16.10
C ASN A 159 -8.28 7.95 -17.60
N LYS A 160 -7.31 7.86 -18.50
CA LYS A 160 -7.53 7.62 -19.93
C LYS A 160 -7.60 6.14 -20.27
N LEU A 161 -7.22 5.27 -19.35
CA LEU A 161 -7.22 3.82 -19.55
C LEU A 161 -8.59 3.25 -19.15
N GLU A 162 -9.11 2.33 -19.94
CA GLU A 162 -10.41 1.70 -19.72
C GLU A 162 -10.52 1.07 -18.33
N ASN A 163 -9.48 0.37 -17.90
CA ASN A 163 -9.42 -0.30 -16.59
C ASN A 163 -9.48 0.65 -15.37
N PHE A 164 -9.32 1.97 -15.59
CA PHE A 164 -9.29 3.01 -14.54
C PHE A 164 -10.31 4.12 -14.76
N SER A 165 -11.16 4.01 -15.78
CA SER A 165 -12.16 5.03 -16.16
C SER A 165 -13.15 5.36 -15.04
N SER A 166 -13.40 4.44 -14.11
CA SER A 166 -14.24 4.67 -12.92
C SER A 166 -13.51 5.36 -11.76
N LYS A 167 -12.25 5.77 -11.95
CA LYS A 167 -11.37 6.31 -10.90
C LYS A 167 -11.21 5.38 -9.70
N LYS A 168 -11.31 4.08 -9.92
CA LYS A 168 -10.99 3.03 -8.95
C LYS A 168 -9.63 2.45 -9.26
N TYR A 169 -8.60 3.13 -8.78
CA TYR A 169 -7.22 2.73 -9.03
C TYR A 169 -6.87 1.42 -8.33
N PHE A 170 -7.28 1.28 -7.07
CA PHE A 170 -7.12 0.07 -6.28
C PHE A 170 -8.41 -0.76 -6.29
N ASP A 171 -8.29 -2.10 -6.27
CA ASP A 171 -9.43 -2.99 -6.11
C ASP A 171 -9.93 -2.98 -4.65
N GLU A 172 -11.09 -2.37 -4.43
CA GLU A 172 -11.69 -2.20 -3.09
C GLU A 172 -12.14 -3.51 -2.44
N ASN A 173 -12.19 -4.62 -3.18
CA ASN A 173 -12.40 -5.94 -2.59
C ASN A 173 -11.18 -6.40 -1.79
N ILE A 174 -9.99 -5.86 -2.07
CA ILE A 174 -8.76 -6.15 -1.35
C ILE A 174 -8.63 -5.15 -0.19
N PHE A 175 -8.91 -5.62 1.02
CA PHE A 175 -8.81 -4.77 2.21
C PHE A 175 -7.35 -4.44 2.58
N LEU A 176 -6.46 -5.43 2.50
CA LEU A 176 -5.06 -5.33 2.86
C LEU A 176 -4.24 -6.40 2.14
N TYR A 177 -3.03 -6.04 1.68
CA TYR A 177 -2.07 -6.84 0.92
C TYR A 177 -2.48 -7.15 -0.52
N LEU A 178 -1.53 -6.99 -1.42
CA LEU A 178 -1.64 -7.22 -2.86
C LEU A 178 -2.53 -6.21 -3.61
N GLU A 179 -3.04 -5.17 -2.97
CA GLU A 179 -3.73 -4.06 -3.64
C GLU A 179 -2.80 -3.30 -4.59
N ASN A 180 -1.53 -3.12 -4.19
CA ASN A 180 -0.48 -2.53 -5.04
C ASN A 180 -0.06 -3.47 -6.17
N ASP A 181 0.09 -4.76 -5.90
CA ASP A 181 0.41 -5.76 -6.92
C ASP A 181 -0.72 -5.86 -7.97
N ASP A 182 -1.99 -5.79 -7.55
CA ASP A 182 -3.15 -5.74 -8.44
C ASP A 182 -3.15 -4.50 -9.33
N LEU A 183 -2.89 -3.32 -8.74
CA LEU A 183 -2.76 -2.07 -9.50
C LEU A 183 -1.62 -2.16 -10.51
N CYS A 184 -0.41 -2.54 -10.09
CA CYS A 184 0.76 -2.65 -10.95
C CYS A 184 0.51 -3.63 -12.11
N LYS A 185 -0.11 -4.77 -11.82
CA LYS A 185 -0.44 -5.77 -12.85
C LYS A 185 -1.40 -5.21 -13.89
N ARG A 186 -2.47 -4.52 -13.48
CA ARG A 186 -3.43 -3.88 -14.41
C ARG A 186 -2.79 -2.75 -15.23
N VAL A 187 -1.86 -2.00 -14.64
CA VAL A 187 -1.06 -0.98 -15.34
C VAL A 187 -0.22 -1.62 -16.44
N ASN A 188 0.51 -2.70 -16.13
CA ASN A 188 1.31 -3.43 -17.12
C ASN A 188 0.45 -4.05 -18.22
N GLU A 189 -0.70 -4.66 -17.87
CA GLU A 189 -1.65 -5.23 -18.84
C GLU A 189 -2.25 -4.18 -19.78
N SER A 190 -2.28 -2.91 -19.35
CA SER A 190 -2.68 -1.77 -20.19
C SER A 190 -1.54 -1.20 -21.06
N GLY A 191 -0.36 -1.85 -21.07
CA GLY A 191 0.81 -1.38 -21.83
C GLY A 191 1.51 -0.16 -21.24
N GLU A 192 1.26 0.16 -19.99
CA GLU A 192 1.81 1.30 -19.29
C GLU A 192 3.08 0.97 -18.51
N ASN A 193 3.85 1.99 -18.18
CA ASN A 193 5.16 1.82 -17.54
C ASN A 193 5.11 2.16 -16.05
N ILE A 194 5.87 1.37 -15.29
CA ILE A 194 6.17 1.57 -13.89
C ILE A 194 7.68 1.77 -13.76
N TYR A 195 8.10 2.83 -13.07
CA TYR A 195 9.52 3.13 -12.86
C TYR A 195 9.87 3.21 -11.37
N VAL A 196 11.12 2.88 -11.06
CA VAL A 196 11.73 3.25 -9.79
C VAL A 196 12.89 4.22 -10.04
N VAL A 197 13.13 5.08 -9.04
CA VAL A 197 14.12 6.15 -9.08
C VAL A 197 15.19 5.89 -8.02
N PRO A 198 16.37 5.35 -8.38
CA PRO A 198 17.40 4.98 -7.41
C PRO A 198 17.94 6.13 -6.56
N LYS A 199 17.91 7.37 -7.09
CA LYS A 199 18.33 8.58 -6.36
C LYS A 199 17.30 9.08 -5.37
N SER A 200 16.03 8.73 -5.56
CA SER A 200 14.94 9.05 -4.65
C SER A 200 14.90 8.02 -3.53
N LYS A 201 15.27 8.41 -2.32
CA LYS A 201 15.40 7.51 -1.17
C LYS A 201 14.33 7.77 -0.13
N ILE A 202 13.89 6.69 0.50
CA ILE A 202 12.98 6.73 1.65
C ILE A 202 13.43 5.77 2.74
N LYS A 203 12.97 6.05 3.96
CA LYS A 203 13.08 5.13 5.10
C LYS A 203 11.69 4.65 5.48
N HIS A 204 11.48 3.34 5.55
CA HIS A 204 10.24 2.72 6.01
C HIS A 204 10.46 2.13 7.40
N LEU A 205 9.76 2.65 8.41
CA LEU A 205 9.97 2.24 9.81
C LEU A 205 9.40 0.84 10.11
N GLY A 206 8.59 0.31 9.23
CA GLY A 206 8.02 -1.05 9.24
C GLY A 206 7.25 -1.41 10.50
N ALA A 207 5.97 -1.76 10.35
CA ALA A 207 5.09 -2.29 11.41
C ALA A 207 4.99 -1.48 12.72
N LYS A 208 5.44 -0.21 12.74
CA LYS A 208 5.35 0.69 13.91
C LYS A 208 4.12 1.59 13.90
N ALA A 209 3.32 1.51 12.85
CA ALA A 209 2.18 2.40 12.63
C ALA A 209 1.07 2.27 13.68
N VAL A 210 1.02 1.20 14.46
CA VAL A 210 -0.07 0.92 15.40
C VAL A 210 0.44 0.75 16.84
N ASP A 211 -0.34 1.25 17.80
CA ASP A 211 -0.05 1.11 19.24
C ASP A 211 0.12 -0.37 19.64
N GLU A 212 1.09 -0.63 20.51
CA GLU A 212 1.41 -1.98 21.06
C GLU A 212 0.19 -2.69 21.65
N LYS A 213 -0.76 -1.97 22.28
CA LYS A 213 -1.97 -2.55 22.87
C LYS A 213 -2.85 -3.27 21.86
N TYR A 214 -2.83 -2.85 20.59
CA TYR A 214 -3.63 -3.45 19.52
C TYR A 214 -2.86 -4.42 18.62
N LYS A 215 -1.56 -4.55 18.85
CA LYS A 215 -0.63 -5.32 18.00
C LYS A 215 -1.13 -6.74 17.71
N TYR A 216 -1.68 -7.42 18.71
CA TYR A 216 -2.14 -8.79 18.54
C TYR A 216 -3.39 -8.89 17.64
N GLU A 217 -4.39 -8.04 17.84
CA GLU A 217 -5.60 -8.03 17.00
C GLU A 217 -5.28 -7.64 15.55
N ILE A 218 -4.38 -6.68 15.38
CA ILE A 218 -3.86 -6.30 14.07
C ILE A 218 -3.10 -7.46 13.42
N GLU A 219 -2.30 -8.22 14.18
CA GLU A 219 -1.60 -9.41 13.67
C GLU A 219 -2.57 -10.50 13.21
N LEU A 220 -3.66 -10.75 13.94
CA LEU A 220 -4.71 -11.67 13.51
C LEU A 220 -5.33 -11.21 12.18
N SER A 221 -5.68 -9.93 12.08
CA SER A 221 -6.22 -9.33 10.87
C SER A 221 -5.26 -9.44 9.69
N ARG A 222 -3.98 -9.09 9.89
CA ARG A 222 -2.92 -9.22 8.88
C ARG A 222 -2.79 -10.65 8.35
N ASN A 223 -2.80 -11.63 9.24
CA ASN A 223 -2.67 -13.04 8.87
C ASN A 223 -3.88 -13.57 8.10
N TRP A 224 -5.09 -13.14 8.47
CA TRP A 224 -6.32 -13.47 7.75
C TRP A 224 -6.31 -12.89 6.34
N HIS A 225 -6.05 -11.56 6.22
CA HIS A 225 -6.06 -10.85 4.95
C HIS A 225 -4.94 -11.31 4.03
N TRP A 226 -3.74 -11.59 4.55
CA TRP A 226 -2.62 -12.06 3.73
C TRP A 226 -2.97 -13.32 2.92
N VAL A 227 -3.65 -14.29 3.54
CA VAL A 227 -4.06 -15.52 2.84
C VAL A 227 -5.28 -15.28 1.96
N TRP A 228 -6.26 -14.52 2.44
CA TRP A 228 -7.45 -14.18 1.66
C TRP A 228 -7.10 -13.42 0.38
N SER A 229 -6.31 -12.36 0.50
CA SER A 229 -5.90 -11.51 -0.62
C SER A 229 -5.04 -12.28 -1.62
N LYS A 230 -4.16 -13.17 -1.14
CA LYS A 230 -3.35 -14.03 -2.01
C LYS A 230 -4.22 -14.97 -2.86
N PHE A 231 -5.26 -15.55 -2.27
CA PHE A 231 -6.22 -16.37 -3.01
C PHE A 231 -7.00 -15.52 -4.02
N TYR A 232 -7.56 -14.41 -3.56
CA TYR A 232 -8.36 -13.50 -4.38
C TYR A 232 -7.56 -12.98 -5.58
N PHE A 233 -6.34 -12.49 -5.37
CA PHE A 233 -5.45 -12.00 -6.41
C PHE A 233 -5.18 -13.07 -7.48
N ASN A 234 -4.78 -14.28 -7.07
CA ASN A 234 -4.53 -15.36 -8.02
C ASN A 234 -5.81 -15.79 -8.74
N LYS A 235 -6.96 -15.85 -8.05
CA LYS A 235 -8.25 -16.13 -8.67
C LYS A 235 -8.63 -15.09 -9.73
N LYS A 236 -8.43 -13.81 -9.42
CA LYS A 236 -8.74 -12.70 -10.33
C LYS A 236 -7.90 -12.75 -11.61
N HIS A 237 -6.61 -13.02 -11.48
CA HIS A 237 -5.65 -12.90 -12.59
C HIS A 237 -5.32 -14.22 -13.30
N SER A 238 -5.54 -15.37 -12.66
CA SER A 238 -5.14 -16.68 -13.19
C SER A 238 -6.22 -17.77 -13.07
N GLY A 239 -7.37 -17.40 -12.49
CA GLY A 239 -8.49 -18.33 -12.31
C GLY A 239 -8.46 -19.09 -10.98
N TYR A 240 -9.61 -19.74 -10.68
CA TYR A 240 -9.84 -20.40 -9.39
C TYR A 240 -8.88 -21.55 -9.10
N LEU A 241 -8.62 -22.39 -10.10
CA LEU A 241 -7.78 -23.58 -9.94
C LEU A 241 -6.33 -23.19 -9.62
N ASP A 242 -5.80 -22.19 -10.34
CA ASP A 242 -4.46 -21.65 -10.09
C ASP A 242 -4.35 -21.06 -8.67
N ALA A 243 -5.35 -20.28 -8.25
CA ALA A 243 -5.41 -19.74 -6.89
C ALA A 243 -5.39 -20.86 -5.83
N PHE A 244 -6.17 -21.92 -6.07
CA PHE A 244 -6.26 -23.05 -5.15
C PHE A 244 -4.90 -23.76 -5.04
N ILE A 245 -4.27 -24.10 -6.17
CA ILE A 245 -2.96 -24.77 -6.20
C ILE A 245 -1.89 -23.94 -5.50
N LYS A 246 -1.83 -22.62 -5.76
CA LYS A 246 -0.81 -21.71 -5.19
C LYS A 246 -1.00 -21.45 -3.69
N VAL A 247 -2.23 -21.48 -3.17
CA VAL A 247 -2.50 -21.11 -1.78
C VAL A 247 -2.77 -22.31 -0.88
N CYS A 248 -3.16 -23.44 -1.43
CA CYS A 248 -3.39 -24.70 -0.68
C CYS A 248 -2.19 -25.13 0.20
N PRO A 249 -0.91 -25.02 -0.22
CA PRO A 249 0.22 -25.31 0.63
C PRO A 249 0.27 -24.46 1.91
N ILE A 250 -0.19 -23.20 1.83
CA ILE A 250 -0.27 -22.32 3.00
C ILE A 250 -1.33 -22.82 3.97
N PHE A 251 -2.47 -23.30 3.46
CA PHE A 251 -3.54 -23.88 4.27
C PHE A 251 -3.03 -25.12 5.04
N PHE A 252 -2.38 -26.08 4.38
CA PHE A 252 -1.85 -27.27 5.04
C PHE A 252 -0.75 -26.93 6.06
N SER A 253 0.17 -26.02 5.70
CA SER A 253 1.19 -25.56 6.64
C SER A 253 0.58 -24.86 7.86
N ALA A 254 -0.44 -24.03 7.68
CA ALA A 254 -1.15 -23.38 8.78
C ALA A 254 -1.89 -24.38 9.66
N SER A 255 -2.56 -25.39 9.07
CA SER A 255 -3.26 -26.46 9.78
C SER A 255 -2.30 -27.27 10.65
N PHE A 256 -1.17 -27.70 10.09
CA PHE A 256 -0.14 -28.41 10.82
C PHE A 256 0.43 -27.58 11.98
N LYS A 257 0.77 -26.31 11.74
CA LYS A 257 1.28 -25.39 12.77
C LYS A 257 0.23 -25.09 13.84
N MET A 258 -1.04 -24.98 13.48
CA MET A 258 -2.12 -24.84 14.45
C MET A 258 -2.20 -26.01 15.41
N LEU A 259 -2.08 -27.25 14.89
CA LEU A 259 -2.04 -28.46 15.72
C LEU A 259 -0.80 -28.49 16.62
N LEU A 260 0.38 -28.19 16.11
CA LEU A 260 1.61 -28.11 16.91
C LEU A 260 1.49 -27.13 18.08
N TYR A 261 0.88 -25.96 17.86
CA TYR A 261 0.74 -24.94 18.89
C TYR A 261 -0.51 -25.11 19.76
N PHE A 262 -1.32 -26.16 19.54
CA PHE A 262 -2.61 -26.32 20.22
C PHE A 262 -2.50 -26.28 21.74
N PHE A 263 -1.48 -26.99 22.30
CA PHE A 263 -1.22 -27.03 23.75
C PHE A 263 -0.05 -26.14 24.21
N ILE A 264 0.72 -25.57 23.27
CA ILE A 264 2.00 -24.94 23.60
C ILE A 264 1.84 -23.39 23.62
N ASN A 265 1.08 -22.82 22.69
CA ASN A 265 1.00 -21.37 22.52
C ASN A 265 -0.32 -20.94 21.89
N ASP A 266 -1.25 -20.47 22.73
CA ASP A 266 -2.59 -20.07 22.29
C ASP A 266 -2.56 -18.91 21.29
N LYS A 267 -1.66 -17.93 21.45
CA LYS A 267 -1.53 -16.80 20.49
C LYS A 267 -1.11 -17.28 19.11
N LYS A 268 -0.08 -18.14 19.02
CA LYS A 268 0.36 -18.71 17.73
C LYS A 268 -0.71 -19.61 17.11
N LYS A 269 -1.39 -20.44 17.92
CA LYS A 269 -2.52 -21.27 17.47
C LYS A 269 -3.58 -20.40 16.79
N LYS A 270 -3.99 -19.29 17.41
CA LYS A 270 -4.99 -18.35 16.84
C LYS A 270 -4.51 -17.72 15.53
N ILE A 271 -3.24 -17.29 15.43
CA ILE A 271 -2.68 -16.76 14.20
C ILE A 271 -2.85 -17.77 13.04
N TYR A 272 -2.49 -19.02 13.24
CA TYR A 272 -2.63 -20.04 12.19
C TYR A 272 -4.09 -20.39 11.90
N PHE A 273 -4.96 -20.39 12.90
CA PHE A 273 -6.39 -20.54 12.72
C PHE A 273 -6.96 -19.42 11.81
N TYR A 274 -6.54 -18.17 12.00
CA TYR A 274 -6.97 -17.06 11.14
C TYR A 274 -6.45 -17.16 9.70
N ARG A 275 -5.26 -17.72 9.49
CA ARG A 275 -4.78 -18.07 8.13
C ARG A 275 -5.68 -19.11 7.45
N ILE A 276 -6.08 -20.14 8.17
CA ILE A 276 -7.01 -21.16 7.69
C ILE A 276 -8.35 -20.52 7.32
N LEU A 277 -8.90 -19.69 8.20
CA LEU A 277 -10.16 -18.97 7.94
C LEU A 277 -10.06 -18.06 6.73
N GLY A 278 -8.96 -17.34 6.55
CA GLY A 278 -8.69 -16.52 5.38
C GLY A 278 -8.76 -17.33 4.09
N PHE A 279 -8.10 -18.49 4.04
CA PHE A 279 -8.17 -19.41 2.90
C PHE A 279 -9.59 -19.90 2.64
N LEU A 280 -10.25 -20.46 3.64
CA LEU A 280 -11.60 -21.03 3.48
C LEU A 280 -12.61 -19.99 3.01
N ASN A 281 -12.57 -18.78 3.58
CA ASN A 281 -13.48 -17.72 3.18
C ASN A 281 -13.23 -17.25 1.73
N ALA A 282 -11.97 -17.14 1.33
CA ALA A 282 -11.60 -16.77 -0.03
C ALA A 282 -12.03 -17.86 -1.06
N ALA A 283 -11.77 -19.14 -0.73
CA ALA A 283 -12.16 -20.27 -1.57
C ALA A 283 -13.67 -20.39 -1.72
N LEU A 284 -14.44 -20.07 -0.67
CA LEU A 284 -15.92 -20.02 -0.71
C LEU A 284 -16.46 -18.73 -1.37
N GLY A 285 -15.61 -17.85 -1.89
CA GLY A 285 -16.03 -16.61 -2.54
C GLY A 285 -16.58 -15.54 -1.61
N LYS A 286 -16.37 -15.64 -0.31
CA LYS A 286 -16.80 -14.63 0.66
C LYS A 286 -15.93 -13.37 0.53
N LYS A 287 -16.56 -12.20 0.72
CA LYS A 287 -15.87 -10.90 0.72
C LYS A 287 -14.81 -10.82 1.84
N SER A 288 -13.87 -9.88 1.69
CA SER A 288 -12.87 -9.54 2.70
C SER A 288 -13.53 -8.79 3.88
N PHE A 289 -14.15 -9.51 4.80
CA PHE A 289 -15.00 -8.94 5.86
C PHE A 289 -14.33 -8.81 7.22
N TYR A 290 -13.24 -9.54 7.46
CA TYR A 290 -12.62 -9.54 8.79
C TYR A 290 -12.04 -8.15 9.13
N ARG A 291 -12.33 -7.68 10.34
CA ARG A 291 -11.78 -6.43 10.88
C ARG A 291 -11.18 -6.70 12.26
N PRO A 292 -10.07 -6.05 12.64
CA PRO A 292 -9.51 -6.20 13.98
C PRO A 292 -10.52 -5.70 15.00
N LYS A 293 -10.65 -6.42 16.13
CA LYS A 293 -11.47 -6.00 17.26
C LYS A 293 -10.67 -5.01 18.08
N ILE A 294 -10.95 -3.73 17.92
CA ILE A 294 -10.34 -2.66 18.66
C ILE A 294 -11.44 -2.12 19.57
N ASN A 295 -11.39 -2.50 20.85
CA ASN A 295 -12.24 -1.91 21.87
C ASN A 295 -11.50 -0.69 22.40
N ASP A 296 -12.17 0.44 22.45
CA ASP A 296 -11.73 1.69 23.07
C ASP A 296 -11.45 1.49 24.56
#